data_23b7b313df689ecc56254a01f861f30e
#
_entry.id   23b7b313df689ecc56254a01f861f30e
#
_cell.length_a   1.000
_cell.length_b   1.000
_cell.length_c   1.000
_cell.angle_alpha   90.00
_cell.angle_beta   90.00
_cell.angle_gamma   90.00
#
_symmetry.space_group_name_H-M   'P 1'
#
loop_
_entity.id
_entity.type
_entity.pdbx_description
1 polymer ?
#
loop_
_entity_poly.entity_id
_entity_poly.type
_entity_poly.pdbx_seq_one_letter_code
_entity_poly.pdbx_strand_id
1 'polypeptide(L)'
;MDLDMVNWGNYDLVVIDESHNFRNGGKISGENEKENRYLKLLNKVIRKGVKTKVLMLSATPVNNRFVDLKNQIALAYEGESQLLDEKLNTHKSIDDIFKQAQTAFNTWSKWEPEDRTTSKLLSMLDFDFFELLD
;
A
#
# COMPACT_ATOMS: atom_id res chain seq x y z
N MET A 1 -13.33 -0.36 19.39
CA MET A 1 -14.06 -1.53 18.85
C MET A 1 -13.26 -2.77 19.17
N ASP A 2 -13.88 -3.73 19.81
CA ASP A 2 -13.23 -5.03 20.10
C ASP A 2 -13.40 -5.96 18.91
N LEU A 3 -12.33 -6.12 18.13
CA LEU A 3 -12.32 -6.92 16.92
C LEU A 3 -12.38 -8.44 17.21
N ASP A 4 -12.09 -8.83 18.45
CA ASP A 4 -12.10 -10.24 18.84
C ASP A 4 -13.52 -10.80 19.07
N MET A 5 -14.50 -9.91 19.25
CA MET A 5 -15.92 -10.28 19.40
C MET A 5 -16.64 -10.52 18.07
N VAL A 6 -15.99 -10.23 16.94
CA VAL A 6 -16.59 -10.35 15.61
C VAL A 6 -16.07 -11.60 14.93
N ASN A 7 -16.99 -12.43 14.43
CA ASN A 7 -16.61 -13.58 13.61
C ASN A 7 -16.37 -13.15 12.15
N TRP A 8 -15.13 -12.84 11.83
CA TRP A 8 -14.72 -12.34 10.51
C TRP A 8 -14.90 -13.37 9.38
N GLY A 9 -14.98 -14.65 9.71
CA GLY A 9 -15.29 -15.72 8.74
C GLY A 9 -16.68 -15.63 8.11
N ASN A 10 -17.55 -14.77 8.63
CA ASN A 10 -18.91 -14.56 8.09
C ASN A 10 -19.00 -13.42 7.08
N TYR A 11 -17.89 -12.76 6.75
CA TYR A 11 -17.90 -11.59 5.88
C TYR A 11 -17.07 -11.84 4.60
N ASP A 12 -17.70 -11.64 3.45
CA ASP A 12 -17.06 -11.76 2.14
C ASP A 12 -16.44 -10.45 1.66
N LEU A 13 -16.80 -9.34 2.29
CA LEU A 13 -16.34 -8.00 1.94
C LEU A 13 -16.05 -7.17 3.19
N VAL A 14 -14.89 -6.55 3.22
CA VAL A 14 -14.52 -5.50 4.18
C VAL A 14 -14.35 -4.17 3.44
N VAL A 15 -15.08 -3.16 3.87
CA VAL A 15 -14.94 -1.80 3.36
C VAL A 15 -14.16 -0.98 4.37
N ILE A 16 -13.05 -0.38 3.91
CA ILE A 16 -12.16 0.43 4.73
C ILE A 16 -12.29 1.87 4.25
N ASP A 17 -13.03 2.67 5.00
CA ASP A 17 -13.08 4.12 4.79
C ASP A 17 -11.84 4.78 5.41
N GLU A 18 -11.38 5.86 4.78
CA GLU A 18 -10.14 6.56 5.14
C GLU A 18 -8.93 5.61 5.26
N SER A 19 -8.76 4.76 4.24
CA SER A 19 -7.73 3.71 4.21
C SER A 19 -6.30 4.25 4.36
N HIS A 20 -6.07 5.54 4.12
CA HIS A 20 -4.79 6.20 4.37
C HIS A 20 -4.33 6.11 5.85
N ASN A 21 -5.22 5.85 6.79
CA ASN A 21 -4.87 5.60 8.19
C ASN A 21 -4.08 4.30 8.39
N PHE A 22 -4.08 3.41 7.41
CA PHE A 22 -3.38 2.12 7.43
C PHE A 22 -2.07 2.10 6.63
N ARG A 23 -1.62 3.25 6.11
CA ARG A 23 -0.43 3.39 5.26
C ARG A 23 0.90 3.01 5.91
N ASN A 24 0.99 3.01 7.25
CA ASN A 24 2.26 2.81 7.95
C ASN A 24 2.78 1.37 7.95
N GLY A 25 2.05 0.41 7.35
CA GLY A 25 2.53 -0.94 7.08
C GLY A 25 3.06 -1.73 8.28
N GLY A 26 2.56 -1.47 9.48
CA GLY A 26 2.95 -2.24 10.65
C GLY A 26 4.31 -1.88 11.27
N LYS A 27 4.99 -0.83 10.83
CA LYS A 27 6.21 -0.37 11.49
C LYS A 27 5.87 0.14 12.89
N ILE A 28 6.37 -0.58 13.89
CA ILE A 28 6.28 -0.20 15.30
C ILE A 28 7.33 0.89 15.53
N SER A 29 6.90 2.12 15.75
CA SER A 29 7.75 3.17 16.27
C SER A 29 7.53 3.29 17.77
N GLY A 30 8.48 2.80 18.57
CA GLY A 30 8.50 2.97 20.03
C GLY A 30 8.29 1.66 20.81
N GLU A 31 8.82 1.63 22.03
CA GLU A 31 8.93 0.50 22.97
C GLU A 31 7.59 -0.04 23.54
N ASN A 32 6.45 0.35 23.02
CA ASN A 32 5.16 -0.18 23.46
C ASN A 32 4.59 -1.10 22.38
N GLU A 33 4.55 -2.38 22.69
CA GLU A 33 3.97 -3.52 21.95
C GLU A 33 2.45 -3.41 21.67
N LYS A 34 1.91 -2.23 21.51
CA LYS A 34 0.53 -2.11 21.03
C LYS A 34 0.54 -2.39 19.53
N GLU A 35 0.08 -3.58 19.18
CA GLU A 35 -0.23 -3.95 17.80
C GLU A 35 -0.87 -2.75 17.09
N ASN A 36 -0.21 -2.22 16.06
CA ASN A 36 -0.72 -1.03 15.40
C ASN A 36 -2.01 -1.36 14.62
N ARG A 37 -2.75 -0.36 14.22
CA ARG A 37 -4.03 -0.52 13.53
C ARG A 37 -3.91 -1.36 12.26
N TYR A 38 -2.80 -1.22 11.53
CA TYR A 38 -2.53 -2.00 10.31
C TYR A 38 -2.43 -3.49 10.62
N LEU A 39 -1.59 -3.89 11.57
CA LEU A 39 -1.40 -5.28 11.96
C LEU A 39 -2.69 -5.89 12.55
N LYS A 40 -3.44 -5.11 13.33
CA LYS A 40 -4.75 -5.56 13.84
C LYS A 40 -5.73 -5.86 12.70
N LEU A 41 -5.85 -4.95 11.73
CA LEU A 41 -6.72 -5.15 10.58
C LEU A 41 -6.26 -6.37 9.77
N LEU A 42 -4.97 -6.46 9.45
CA LEU A 42 -4.40 -7.55 8.67
C LEU A 42 -4.62 -8.90 9.35
N ASN A 43 -4.20 -9.03 10.61
CA ASN A 43 -4.15 -10.32 11.30
C ASN A 43 -5.51 -10.76 11.85
N LYS A 44 -6.32 -9.82 12.36
CA LYS A 44 -7.58 -10.15 13.05
C LYS A 44 -8.79 -10.14 12.13
N VAL A 45 -8.71 -9.45 10.99
CA VAL A 45 -9.84 -9.30 10.06
C VAL A 45 -9.54 -10.00 8.75
N ILE A 46 -8.53 -9.54 8.02
CA ILE A 46 -8.28 -9.97 6.63
C ILE A 46 -7.82 -11.44 6.60
N ARG A 47 -6.78 -11.79 7.35
CA ARG A 47 -6.23 -13.16 7.39
C ARG A 47 -7.13 -14.18 8.06
N LYS A 48 -8.01 -13.77 8.95
CA LYS A 48 -9.01 -14.65 9.58
C LYS A 48 -10.27 -14.83 8.73
N GLY A 49 -10.49 -13.96 7.76
CA GLY A 49 -11.61 -14.04 6.83
C GLY A 49 -11.44 -15.19 5.83
N VAL A 50 -12.55 -15.63 5.24
CA VAL A 50 -12.56 -16.65 4.17
C VAL A 50 -12.55 -15.93 2.83
N LYS A 51 -11.36 -15.76 2.22
CA LYS A 51 -11.18 -15.07 0.93
C LYS A 51 -11.89 -13.70 0.88
N THR A 52 -11.81 -12.97 1.98
CA THR A 52 -12.50 -11.69 2.15
C THR A 52 -11.98 -10.66 1.13
N LYS A 53 -12.89 -10.10 0.35
CA LYS A 53 -12.55 -8.97 -0.55
C LYS A 53 -12.37 -7.70 0.26
N VAL A 54 -11.44 -6.86 -0.17
CA VAL A 54 -11.14 -5.59 0.50
C VAL A 54 -11.44 -4.45 -0.46
N LEU A 55 -12.31 -3.53 -0.05
CA LEU A 55 -12.55 -2.26 -0.74
C LEU A 55 -12.00 -1.12 0.11
N MET A 56 -11.07 -0.37 -0.45
CA MET A 56 -10.45 0.77 0.23
C MET A 56 -10.92 2.08 -0.39
N LEU A 57 -11.31 3.00 0.47
CA LEU A 57 -11.73 4.35 0.10
C LEU A 57 -10.76 5.34 0.75
N SER A 58 -10.22 6.25 -0.02
CA SER A 58 -9.37 7.33 0.48
C SER A 58 -9.34 8.52 -0.47
N ALA A 59 -9.46 9.72 0.07
CA ALA A 59 -9.24 10.95 -0.68
C ALA A 59 -7.74 11.25 -0.86
N THR A 60 -6.87 10.68 -0.01
CA THR A 60 -5.42 10.94 0.01
C THR A 60 -4.63 9.64 0.19
N PRO A 61 -4.68 8.71 -0.80
CA PRO A 61 -4.04 7.41 -0.68
C PRO A 61 -2.50 7.52 -0.56
N VAL A 62 -1.91 8.54 -1.17
CA VAL A 62 -0.48 8.86 -1.06
C VAL A 62 -0.32 10.20 -0.37
N ASN A 63 0.48 10.25 0.68
CA ASN A 63 0.84 11.51 1.33
C ASN A 63 2.23 11.97 0.84
N ASN A 64 3.30 11.37 1.34
CA ASN A 64 4.67 11.78 0.99
C ASN A 64 5.51 10.63 0.44
N ARG A 65 5.01 9.40 0.46
CA ARG A 65 5.77 8.21 0.09
C ARG A 65 4.93 7.22 -0.69
N PHE A 66 5.48 6.72 -1.78
CA PHE A 66 4.84 5.64 -2.54
C PHE A 66 4.67 4.35 -1.73
N VAL A 67 5.52 4.12 -0.73
CA VAL A 67 5.36 2.99 0.20
C VAL A 67 4.02 3.04 0.97
N ASP A 68 3.44 4.21 1.15
CA ASP A 68 2.14 4.37 1.80
C ASP A 68 1.03 3.72 0.95
N LEU A 69 1.08 3.91 -0.37
CA LEU A 69 0.18 3.26 -1.31
C LEU A 69 0.42 1.75 -1.36
N LYS A 70 1.68 1.33 -1.44
CA LYS A 70 2.05 -0.10 -1.41
C LYS A 70 1.46 -0.80 -0.18
N ASN A 71 1.61 -0.23 1.01
CA ASN A 71 1.08 -0.81 2.25
C ASN A 71 -0.45 -0.93 2.23
N GLN A 72 -1.14 0.04 1.64
CA GLN A 72 -2.60 -0.04 1.50
C GLN A 72 -2.98 -1.16 0.51
N ILE A 73 -2.34 -1.23 -0.65
CA ILE A 73 -2.58 -2.29 -1.64
C ILE A 73 -2.30 -3.67 -1.03
N ALA A 74 -1.24 -3.82 -0.24
CA ALA A 74 -0.89 -5.08 0.42
C ALA A 74 -2.01 -5.64 1.31
N LEU A 75 -2.89 -4.79 1.87
CA LEU A 75 -4.06 -5.27 2.63
C LEU A 75 -5.01 -6.13 1.78
N ALA A 76 -5.15 -5.83 0.49
CA ALA A 76 -5.97 -6.61 -0.42
C ALA A 76 -5.37 -7.99 -0.76
N TYR A 77 -4.10 -8.19 -0.48
CA TYR A 77 -3.33 -9.42 -0.71
C TYR A 77 -2.82 -10.03 0.60
N GLU A 78 -3.56 -9.85 1.68
CA GLU A 78 -3.26 -10.42 3.00
C GLU A 78 -1.87 -10.05 3.55
N GLY A 79 -1.28 -8.95 3.06
CA GLY A 79 0.07 -8.51 3.40
C GLY A 79 1.20 -9.25 2.65
N GLU A 80 0.86 -10.13 1.71
CA GLU A 80 1.81 -10.93 0.95
C GLU A 80 2.07 -10.29 -0.43
N SER A 81 3.18 -9.56 -0.59
CA SER A 81 3.52 -8.91 -1.87
C SER A 81 3.70 -9.92 -3.01
N GLN A 82 4.13 -11.15 -2.71
CA GLN A 82 4.30 -12.22 -3.69
C GLN A 82 2.98 -12.60 -4.39
N LEU A 83 1.86 -12.58 -3.67
CA LEU A 83 0.53 -12.83 -4.26
C LEU A 83 0.15 -11.77 -5.29
N LEU A 84 0.64 -10.57 -5.12
CA LEU A 84 0.44 -9.48 -6.08
C LEU A 84 1.39 -9.64 -7.27
N ASP A 85 2.68 -9.93 -7.03
CA ASP A 85 3.67 -10.15 -8.08
C ASP A 85 3.26 -11.26 -9.06
N GLU A 86 2.65 -12.33 -8.57
CA GLU A 86 2.14 -13.43 -9.41
C GLU A 86 0.98 -13.03 -10.33
N LYS A 87 0.25 -11.98 -9.98
CA LYS A 87 -0.91 -11.50 -10.75
C LYS A 87 -0.58 -10.36 -11.70
N LEU A 88 0.51 -9.65 -11.42
CA LEU A 88 0.96 -8.54 -12.24
C LEU A 88 1.82 -9.06 -13.39
N ASN A 89 1.63 -8.50 -14.56
CA ASN A 89 2.46 -8.80 -15.73
C ASN A 89 3.70 -7.89 -15.79
N THR A 90 4.35 -7.69 -14.64
CA THR A 90 5.52 -6.83 -14.50
C THR A 90 6.80 -7.65 -14.48
N HIS A 91 7.93 -7.06 -14.93
CA HIS A 91 9.24 -7.71 -14.93
C HIS A 91 9.92 -7.64 -13.55
N LYS A 92 9.48 -6.70 -12.71
CA LYS A 92 10.03 -6.43 -11.38
C LYS A 92 8.99 -6.69 -10.31
N SER A 93 9.46 -6.97 -9.10
CA SER A 93 8.58 -7.06 -7.93
C SER A 93 7.92 -5.70 -7.64
N ILE A 94 6.73 -5.74 -7.06
CA ILE A 94 6.04 -4.52 -6.64
C ILE A 94 6.89 -3.68 -5.68
N ASP A 95 7.69 -4.33 -4.84
CA ASP A 95 8.60 -3.66 -3.92
C ASP A 95 9.68 -2.85 -4.65
N ASP A 96 10.25 -3.41 -5.70
CA ASP A 96 11.25 -2.73 -6.51
C ASP A 96 10.65 -1.60 -7.33
N ILE A 97 9.46 -1.80 -7.90
CA ILE A 97 8.73 -0.77 -8.65
C ILE A 97 8.49 0.46 -7.76
N PHE A 98 7.91 0.28 -6.58
CA PHE A 98 7.64 1.38 -5.66
C PHE A 98 8.90 2.03 -5.11
N LYS A 99 9.97 1.26 -4.87
CA LYS A 99 11.27 1.79 -4.45
C LYS A 99 11.91 2.68 -5.52
N GLN A 100 11.85 2.26 -6.77
CA GLN A 100 12.37 3.04 -7.90
C GLN A 100 11.55 4.31 -8.11
N ALA A 101 10.22 4.22 -8.08
CA ALA A 101 9.34 5.37 -8.19
C ALA A 101 9.61 6.40 -7.07
N GLN A 102 9.80 5.93 -5.82
CA GLN A 102 10.16 6.83 -4.72
C GLN A 102 11.52 7.49 -4.94
N THR A 103 12.50 6.76 -5.46
CA THR A 103 13.82 7.30 -5.75
C THR A 103 13.76 8.38 -6.84
N ALA A 104 13.01 8.11 -7.93
CA ALA A 104 12.76 9.06 -9.01
C ALA A 104 12.10 10.34 -8.46
N PHE A 105 11.04 10.20 -7.66
CA PHE A 105 10.37 11.33 -7.04
C PHE A 105 11.29 12.14 -6.12
N ASN A 106 12.06 11.46 -5.27
CA ASN A 106 13.00 12.13 -4.36
C ASN A 106 14.11 12.89 -5.11
N THR A 107 14.55 12.37 -6.24
CA THR A 107 15.53 13.02 -7.10
C THR A 107 14.92 14.24 -7.77
N TRP A 108 13.77 14.07 -8.42
CA TRP A 108 13.05 15.15 -9.08
C TRP A 108 12.67 16.28 -8.12
N SER A 109 12.26 15.97 -6.90
CA SER A 109 11.82 16.96 -5.90
C SER A 109 12.96 17.87 -5.42
N LYS A 110 14.23 17.48 -5.65
CA LYS A 110 15.42 18.27 -5.30
C LYS A 110 15.88 19.20 -6.43
N TRP A 111 15.31 19.07 -7.62
CA TRP A 111 15.66 19.93 -8.74
C TRP A 111 15.16 21.35 -8.53
N GLU A 112 15.74 22.29 -9.28
CA GLU A 112 15.26 23.67 -9.28
C GLU A 112 13.79 23.75 -9.77
N PRO A 113 12.98 24.71 -9.29
CA PRO A 113 11.56 24.82 -9.65
C PRO A 113 11.29 24.82 -11.15
N GLU A 114 12.20 25.43 -11.93
CA GLU A 114 12.10 25.53 -13.40
C GLU A 114 12.24 24.17 -14.09
N ASP A 115 12.99 23.24 -13.48
CA ASP A 115 13.25 21.90 -13.99
C ASP A 115 12.24 20.86 -13.51
N ARG A 116 11.47 21.15 -12.47
CA ARG A 116 10.48 20.25 -11.89
C ARG A 116 9.19 20.17 -12.71
N THR A 117 9.28 19.64 -13.91
CA THR A 117 8.09 19.39 -14.74
C THR A 117 7.60 17.95 -14.58
N THR A 118 6.29 17.76 -14.73
CA THR A 118 5.65 16.43 -14.68
C THR A 118 6.23 15.52 -15.76
N SER A 119 6.48 16.02 -16.97
CA SER A 119 7.08 15.22 -18.05
C SER A 119 8.44 14.68 -17.68
N LYS A 120 9.28 15.46 -17.01
CA LYS A 120 10.59 14.99 -16.53
C LYS A 120 10.45 13.93 -15.44
N LEU A 121 9.50 14.07 -14.52
CA LEU A 121 9.24 13.04 -13.52
C LEU A 121 8.79 11.74 -14.19
N LEU A 122 7.81 11.80 -15.09
CA LEU A 122 7.29 10.62 -15.79
C LEU A 122 8.39 9.89 -16.59
N SER A 123 9.32 10.62 -17.21
CA SER A 123 10.44 10.00 -17.92
C SER A 123 11.45 9.26 -17.03
N MET A 124 11.41 9.48 -15.72
CA MET A 124 12.26 8.78 -14.74
C MET A 124 11.61 7.50 -14.20
N LEU A 125 10.32 7.30 -14.47
CA LEU A 125 9.59 6.09 -14.09
C LEU A 125 9.77 5.04 -15.18
N ASP A 126 9.83 3.79 -14.80
CA ASP A 126 9.97 2.71 -15.75
C ASP A 126 8.62 2.17 -16.28
N PHE A 127 8.71 1.29 -17.25
CA PHE A 127 7.56 0.66 -17.87
C PHE A 127 6.70 -0.10 -16.85
N ASP A 128 7.33 -0.85 -15.93
CA ASP A 128 6.62 -1.65 -14.93
C ASP A 128 5.77 -0.79 -13.98
N PHE A 129 6.18 0.47 -13.72
CA PHE A 129 5.37 1.39 -12.93
C PHE A 129 4.07 1.78 -13.65
N PHE A 130 4.12 1.96 -14.96
CA PHE A 130 2.92 2.28 -15.75
C PHE A 130 2.01 1.07 -15.91
N GLU A 131 2.56 -0.12 -16.12
CA GLU A 131 1.80 -1.38 -16.14
C GLU A 131 1.06 -1.65 -14.82
N LEU A 132 1.61 -1.19 -13.70
CA LEU A 132 0.95 -1.31 -12.39
C LEU A 132 -0.30 -0.43 -12.28
N LEU A 133 -0.39 0.66 -13.05
CA LEU A 133 -1.46 1.65 -12.98
C LEU A 133 -2.60 1.36 -13.99
N ASP A 134 -2.37 0.52 -14.98
CA ASP A 134 -3.37 0.09 -15.96
C ASP A 134 -4.19 -1.10 -15.45
#